data_fa4f7b681a4e02c6ad7ac8ab633a0141
#
_entry.id   fa4f7b681a4e02c6ad7ac8ab633a0141
#
_cell.length_a   1.000
_cell.length_b   1.000
_cell.length_c   1.000
_cell.angle_alpha   90.00
_cell.angle_beta   90.00
_cell.angle_gamma   90.00
#
_symmetry.space_group_name_H-M   'P 1'
#
loop_
_entity.id
_entity.type
_entity.pdbx_description
1 polymer ?
#
loop_
_entity_poly.entity_id
_entity_poly.type
_entity_poly.pdbx_seq_one_letter_code
_entity_poly.pdbx_strand_id
1 'polypeptide(L)'
;MADAPGSGAAGGFGTTVEEMARAGKQVLDVDAEVQADLAALRGQLVPLQGAWVGEAATSFTGLMARWDADALALSEALRAIGEAILGSGRTYQQQEEAQYGGLSAIRAALG
;
A
#
# COMPACT_ATOMS: atom_id res chain seq x y z
N MET A 1 -14.33 21.74 6.33
CA MET A 1 -14.41 21.44 5.91
C MET A 1 -14.30 21.48 5.36
N ALA A 2 -14.31 21.56 5.40
CA ALA A 2 -14.25 21.45 4.71
C ALA A 2 -14.03 21.37 4.09
N ASP A 3 -13.80 21.44 4.13
CA ASP A 3 -13.73 21.24 3.36
C ASP A 3 -13.63 21.08 2.72
N ALA A 4 -13.51 21.08 2.85
CA ALA A 4 -13.54 20.79 2.09
C ALA A 4 -13.55 20.60 1.34
N PRO A 5 -13.68 20.72 1.14
CA PRO A 5 -13.75 20.36 0.26
C PRO A 5 -13.25 20.47 -0.54
N GLY A 6 -13.27 20.77 -0.73
CA GLY A 6 -12.96 20.78 -1.62
C GLY A 6 -12.05 20.83 -1.88
N SER A 7 -11.67 20.96 -1.31
CA SER A 7 -10.91 20.83 -1.67
C SER A 7 -10.65 20.24 -2.36
N GLY A 8 -10.71 20.00 -2.23
CA GLY A 8 -10.38 19.21 -2.95
C GLY A 8 -10.71 19.21 -4.02
N ALA A 9 -11.23 19.47 -4.06
CA ALA A 9 -11.68 19.25 -5.03
C ALA A 9 -11.14 19.11 -6.07
N ALA A 10 -10.94 19.73 -6.24
CA ALA A 10 -10.58 19.62 -7.38
C ALA A 10 -10.05 18.41 -7.68
N GLY A 11 -10.22 17.98 -7.36
CA GLY A 11 -9.81 17.25 -7.82
C GLY A 11 -9.42 16.29 -7.74
N GLY A 12 -9.97 15.84 -7.43
CA GLY A 12 -9.58 14.88 -7.34
C GLY A 12 -8.65 14.82 -7.46
N PHE A 13 -9.00 15.00 -7.50
CA PHE A 13 -8.53 15.88 -8.15
C PHE A 13 -7.75 16.79 -7.38
N GLY A 14 -7.74 17.10 -6.39
CA GLY A 14 -6.91 17.96 -5.68
C GLY A 14 -5.72 17.28 -5.02
N THR A 15 -5.50 16.03 -5.31
CA THR A 15 -4.39 15.29 -4.73
C THR A 15 -3.08 15.69 -5.38
N THR A 16 -2.12 16.09 -4.55
CA THR A 16 -0.78 16.44 -5.05
C THR A 16 0.09 15.20 -5.16
N VAL A 17 1.20 15.35 -5.90
CA VAL A 17 2.19 14.28 -6.01
C VAL A 17 2.72 13.91 -4.63
N GLU A 18 2.97 14.91 -3.78
CA GLU A 18 3.46 14.64 -2.42
C GLU A 18 2.44 13.87 -1.59
N GLU A 19 1.16 14.20 -1.74
CA GLU A 19 0.11 13.49 -1.02
C GLU A 19 0.00 12.05 -1.48
N MET A 20 0.13 11.81 -2.79
CA MET A 20 0.11 10.47 -3.33
C MET A 20 1.32 9.66 -2.85
N ALA A 21 2.50 10.27 -2.85
CA ALA A 21 3.69 9.60 -2.35
C ALA A 21 3.56 9.26 -0.88
N ARG A 22 2.99 10.16 -0.09
CA ARG A 22 2.78 9.93 1.34
C ARG A 22 1.78 8.81 1.56
N ALA A 23 0.70 8.81 0.79
CA ALA A 23 -0.33 7.78 0.91
C ALA A 23 0.22 6.41 0.54
N GLY A 24 0.97 6.33 -0.57
CA GLY A 24 1.56 5.07 -0.98
C GLY A 24 2.55 4.54 0.04
N LYS A 25 3.41 5.42 0.57
CA LYS A 25 4.35 5.03 1.60
C LYS A 25 3.63 4.57 2.86
N GLN A 26 2.53 5.24 3.21
CA GLN A 26 1.75 4.89 4.39
C GLN A 26 1.18 3.48 4.26
N VAL A 27 0.71 3.11 3.08
CA VAL A 27 0.21 1.75 2.85
C VAL A 27 1.33 0.72 3.04
N LEU A 28 2.53 1.02 2.53
CA LEU A 28 3.67 0.12 2.71
C LEU A 28 4.08 0.02 4.17
N ASP A 29 4.03 1.13 4.92
CA ASP A 29 4.32 1.13 6.34
C ASP A 29 3.31 0.30 7.13
N VAL A 30 2.03 0.39 6.76
CA VAL A 30 0.98 -0.42 7.38
C VAL A 30 1.23 -1.90 7.09
N ASP A 31 1.63 -2.25 5.87
CA ASP A 31 1.98 -3.63 5.56
C ASP A 31 3.07 -4.15 6.50
N ALA A 32 4.14 -3.36 6.69
CA ALA A 32 5.23 -3.77 7.58
C ALA A 32 4.74 -3.97 9.01
N GLU A 33 3.87 -3.08 9.51
CA GLU A 33 3.30 -3.20 10.85
C GLU A 33 2.42 -4.44 10.98
N VAL A 34 1.56 -4.66 10.01
CA VAL A 34 0.65 -5.82 10.03
C VAL A 34 1.45 -7.11 10.00
N GLN A 35 2.47 -7.17 9.14
CA GLN A 35 3.30 -8.37 9.06
C GLN A 35 4.04 -8.64 10.37
N ALA A 36 4.54 -7.58 11.02
CA ALA A 36 5.21 -7.74 12.31
C ALA A 36 4.24 -8.24 13.38
N ASP A 37 3.02 -7.69 13.40
CA ASP A 37 2.01 -8.11 14.38
C ASP A 37 1.59 -9.56 14.14
N LEU A 38 1.39 -9.94 12.88
CA LEU A 38 1.01 -11.31 12.54
C LEU A 38 2.11 -12.29 12.89
N ALA A 39 3.38 -11.92 12.67
CA ALA A 39 4.51 -12.77 13.02
C ALA A 39 4.62 -12.94 14.53
N ALA A 40 4.41 -11.87 15.30
CA ALA A 40 4.45 -11.94 16.76
C ALA A 40 3.34 -12.85 17.28
N LEU A 41 2.14 -12.71 16.76
CA LEU A 41 1.02 -13.54 17.18
C LEU A 41 1.26 -15.00 16.80
N ARG A 42 1.78 -15.24 15.62
CA ARG A 42 2.12 -16.59 15.19
C ARG A 42 3.14 -17.21 16.13
N GLY A 43 4.11 -16.44 16.55
CA GLY A 43 5.12 -16.91 17.51
C GLY A 43 4.53 -17.31 18.84
N GLN A 44 3.40 -16.72 19.24
CA GLN A 44 2.69 -17.10 20.45
C GLN A 44 1.81 -18.34 20.24
N LEU A 45 1.32 -18.55 19.02
CA LEU A 45 0.42 -19.67 18.72
C LEU A 45 1.16 -20.96 18.46
N VAL A 46 2.30 -20.91 17.79
CA VAL A 46 3.02 -22.12 17.38
C VAL A 46 3.36 -23.04 18.56
N PRO A 47 3.79 -22.53 19.74
CA PRO A 47 4.07 -23.42 20.85
C PRO A 47 2.86 -24.21 21.36
N LEU A 48 1.64 -23.72 21.07
CA LEU A 48 0.42 -24.42 21.48
C LEU A 48 0.20 -25.71 20.68
N GLN A 49 0.87 -25.85 19.55
CA GLN A 49 0.76 -27.02 18.71
C GLN A 49 1.12 -28.30 19.47
N GLY A 50 2.09 -28.22 20.34
CA GLY A 50 2.54 -29.37 21.12
C GLY A 50 1.53 -29.84 22.17
N ALA A 51 0.53 -28.99 22.51
CA ALA A 51 -0.49 -29.34 23.48
C ALA A 51 -1.62 -30.14 22.86
N TRP A 52 -1.69 -30.24 21.55
CA TRP A 52 -2.79 -30.87 20.83
C TRP A 52 -2.32 -32.19 20.21
N VAL A 53 -3.25 -33.15 20.11
CA VAL A 53 -2.95 -34.46 19.53
C VAL A 53 -4.06 -34.84 18.57
N GLY A 54 -3.79 -35.80 17.70
CA GLY A 54 -4.79 -36.34 16.79
C GLY A 54 -5.33 -35.32 15.80
N GLU A 55 -6.64 -35.33 15.63
CA GLU A 55 -7.32 -34.45 14.69
C GLU A 55 -7.10 -32.98 15.01
N ALA A 56 -7.07 -32.64 16.30
CA ALA A 56 -6.87 -31.27 16.70
C ALA A 56 -5.48 -30.77 16.27
N ALA A 57 -4.48 -31.62 16.39
CA ALA A 57 -3.13 -31.25 15.95
C ALA A 57 -3.07 -31.07 14.44
N THR A 58 -3.73 -31.93 13.69
CA THR A 58 -3.79 -31.85 12.24
C THR A 58 -4.51 -30.58 11.81
N SER A 59 -5.64 -30.27 12.45
CA SER A 59 -6.41 -29.05 12.16
C SER A 59 -5.59 -27.80 12.44
N PHE A 60 -4.86 -27.79 13.56
CA PHE A 60 -4.01 -26.65 13.92
C PHE A 60 -2.92 -26.44 12.88
N THR A 61 -2.26 -27.53 12.47
CA THR A 61 -1.22 -27.46 11.44
C THR A 61 -1.77 -26.88 10.14
N GLY A 62 -2.97 -27.33 9.74
CA GLY A 62 -3.63 -26.81 8.54
C GLY A 62 -3.98 -25.35 8.65
N LEU A 63 -4.44 -24.91 9.84
CA LEU A 63 -4.76 -23.50 10.07
C LEU A 63 -3.52 -22.65 10.03
N MET A 64 -2.40 -23.13 10.57
CA MET A 64 -1.17 -22.37 10.54
C MET A 64 -0.59 -22.25 9.12
N ALA A 65 -0.76 -23.30 8.31
CA ALA A 65 -0.36 -23.22 6.91
C ALA A 65 -1.21 -22.18 6.16
N ARG A 66 -2.52 -22.14 6.45
CA ARG A 66 -3.40 -21.13 5.86
C ARG A 66 -3.04 -19.74 6.35
N TRP A 67 -2.71 -19.60 7.62
CA TRP A 67 -2.24 -18.33 8.18
C TRP A 67 -1.06 -17.80 7.37
N ASP A 68 -0.07 -18.66 7.13
CA ASP A 68 1.13 -18.26 6.40
C ASP A 68 0.79 -17.82 4.98
N ALA A 69 -0.07 -18.58 4.30
CA ALA A 69 -0.49 -18.25 2.94
C ALA A 69 -1.28 -16.94 2.89
N ASP A 70 -2.21 -16.77 3.85
CA ASP A 70 -3.06 -15.58 3.88
C ASP A 70 -2.26 -14.34 4.26
N ALA A 71 -1.30 -14.48 5.18
CA ALA A 71 -0.44 -13.35 5.55
C ALA A 71 0.40 -12.90 4.36
N LEU A 72 0.91 -13.85 3.58
CA LEU A 72 1.68 -13.52 2.38
C LEU A 72 0.78 -12.84 1.35
N ALA A 73 -0.41 -13.37 1.12
CA ALA A 73 -1.35 -12.78 0.16
C ALA A 73 -1.74 -11.37 0.56
N LEU A 74 -1.96 -11.13 1.85
CA LEU A 74 -2.28 -9.79 2.35
C LEU A 74 -1.12 -8.84 2.11
N SER A 75 0.12 -9.28 2.40
CA SER A 75 1.29 -8.45 2.16
C SER A 75 1.44 -8.11 0.68
N GLU A 76 1.25 -9.09 -0.19
CA GLU A 76 1.34 -8.85 -1.63
C GLU A 76 0.29 -7.84 -2.09
N ALA A 77 -0.93 -7.95 -1.57
CA ALA A 77 -2.00 -7.03 -1.92
C ALA A 77 -1.69 -5.61 -1.44
N LEU A 78 -1.26 -5.47 -0.20
CA LEU A 78 -0.95 -4.14 0.35
C LEU A 78 0.22 -3.50 -0.37
N ARG A 79 1.25 -4.28 -0.67
CA ARG A 79 2.40 -3.76 -1.41
C ARG A 79 2.01 -3.35 -2.83
N ALA A 80 1.17 -4.15 -3.48
CA ALA A 80 0.70 -3.80 -4.81
C ALA A 80 -0.09 -2.50 -4.79
N ILE A 81 -0.94 -2.30 -3.78
CA ILE A 81 -1.70 -1.05 -3.65
C ILE A 81 -0.76 0.12 -3.40
N GLY A 82 0.18 -0.03 -2.46
CA GLY A 82 1.12 1.05 -2.15
C GLY A 82 1.98 1.41 -3.36
N GLU A 83 2.47 0.42 -4.06
CA GLU A 83 3.31 0.65 -5.24
C GLU A 83 2.51 1.23 -6.40
N ALA A 84 1.24 0.84 -6.53
CA ALA A 84 0.37 1.42 -7.55
C ALA A 84 0.13 2.90 -7.27
N ILE A 85 -0.08 3.26 -6.01
CA ILE A 85 -0.26 4.67 -5.63
C ILE A 85 1.02 5.45 -5.92
N LEU A 86 2.18 4.91 -5.53
CA LEU A 86 3.45 5.56 -5.80
C LEU A 86 3.70 5.68 -7.30
N GLY A 87 3.39 4.63 -8.05
CA GLY A 87 3.54 4.65 -9.50
C GLY A 87 2.63 5.68 -10.16
N SER A 88 1.39 5.79 -9.67
CA SER A 88 0.46 6.79 -10.19
C SER A 88 0.97 8.20 -9.92
N GLY A 89 1.53 8.43 -8.73
CA GLY A 89 2.10 9.74 -8.41
C GLY A 89 3.26 10.08 -9.32
N ARG A 90 4.13 9.12 -9.57
CA ARG A 90 5.27 9.34 -10.47
C ARG A 90 4.80 9.62 -11.91
N THR A 91 3.79 8.89 -12.37
CA THR A 91 3.25 9.10 -13.70
C THR A 91 2.63 10.49 -13.82
N TYR A 92 1.88 10.90 -12.81
CA TYR A 92 1.27 12.22 -12.79
C TYR A 92 2.33 13.32 -12.84
N GLN A 93 3.40 13.15 -12.07
CA GLN A 93 4.50 14.09 -12.08
C GLN A 93 5.17 14.17 -13.45
N GLN A 94 5.37 13.04 -14.09
CA GLN A 94 5.96 13.01 -15.42
C GLN A 94 5.07 13.73 -16.43
N GLN A 95 3.76 13.56 -16.33
CA GLN A 95 2.83 14.25 -17.23
C GLN A 95 2.87 15.76 -17.00
N GLU A 96 2.93 16.19 -15.76
CA GLU A 96 3.04 17.62 -15.48
C GLU A 96 4.33 18.20 -16.04
N GLU A 97 5.43 17.50 -15.87
CA GLU A 97 6.71 17.96 -16.39
C GLU A 97 6.70 18.00 -17.92
N ALA A 98 6.09 17.04 -18.56
CA ALA A 98 5.99 17.03 -20.01
C ALA A 98 5.13 18.19 -20.52
N GLN A 99 4.02 18.49 -19.85
CA GLN A 99 3.20 19.63 -20.20
C GLN A 99 3.95 20.93 -20.01
N TYR A 100 4.64 21.04 -18.90
CA TYR A 100 5.42 22.24 -18.60
C TYR A 100 6.51 22.44 -19.62
N GLY A 101 7.22 21.38 -19.98
CA GLY A 101 8.24 21.43 -21.02
C GLY A 101 7.67 21.82 -22.36
N GLY A 102 6.48 21.29 -22.69
CA GLY A 102 5.81 21.63 -23.92
C GLY A 102 5.45 23.11 -23.99
N LEU A 103 4.92 23.64 -22.90
CA LEU A 103 4.59 25.06 -22.83
C LEU A 103 5.83 25.95 -22.94
N SER A 104 6.91 25.53 -22.29
CA SER A 104 8.17 26.27 -22.38
C SER A 104 8.71 26.28 -23.81
N ALA A 105 8.61 25.15 -24.50
CA ALA A 105 9.06 25.05 -25.89
C ALA A 105 8.23 25.95 -26.80
N ILE A 106 6.91 25.97 -26.58
CA ILE A 106 6.03 26.84 -27.36
C ILE A 106 6.37 28.31 -27.12
N ARG A 107 6.58 28.68 -25.86
CA ARG A 107 6.94 30.04 -25.52
C ARG A 107 8.25 30.46 -26.15
N ALA A 108 9.23 29.56 -26.12
CA ALA A 108 10.52 29.84 -26.75
C ALA A 108 10.38 30.02 -28.26
N ALA A 109 9.50 29.22 -28.90
CA ALA A 109 9.27 29.33 -30.34
C ALA A 109 8.57 30.62 -30.70
N LEU A 110 7.71 31.10 -29.84
CA LEU A 110 6.96 32.35 -30.09
C LEU A 110 7.79 33.59 -29.81
N GLY A 111 8.79 33.45 -29.04
CA GLY A 111 9.41 34.55 -28.67
C GLY A 111 10.60 34.99 -28.46
#